data_67b000773304c90269aa546a3d13b909
#
_entry.id   67b000773304c90269aa546a3d13b909
#
_cell.length_a   1.000
_cell.length_b   1.000
_cell.length_c   1.000
_cell.angle_alpha   90.00
_cell.angle_beta   90.00
_cell.angle_gamma   90.00
#
_symmetry.space_group_name_H-M   'P 1'
#
loop_
_entity.id
_entity.type
_entity.pdbx_description
1 polymer ?
#
loop_
_entity_poly.entity_id
_entity_poly.type
_entity_poly.pdbx_seq_one_letter_code
_entity_poly.pdbx_strand_id
1 'polypeptide(L)'
;MAISLIGPTLRYSISWEDPPSSPHAIYEKSTIYSFWHRAVFACAWLWRKTGIAVMVSHSFDGEYIALTIEKLGFVPIRGSSSRGGAAALLGMSSYLDRGNSVAFTIDGPRGPKQVAKPGPLLLSRVSALPIAAFYVALSDAWVLNTWDALMIPKPFSKALVRFSGKIRVPADADEAEMVEFHRQLQAALERVTTFAEEHVAQVGSNEFPIIERN
;
A
#
# COMPACT_ATOMS: atom_id res chain seq x y z
N MET A 1 17.47 5.36 -12.05
CA MET A 1 16.02 5.61 -11.86
C MET A 1 15.82 6.77 -10.90
N ALA A 2 14.84 7.68 -11.15
CA ALA A 2 14.54 8.82 -10.24
C ALA A 2 14.34 8.38 -8.79
N ILE A 3 13.68 7.24 -8.56
CA ILE A 3 13.43 6.67 -7.22
C ILE A 3 14.73 6.37 -6.45
N SER A 4 15.79 5.96 -7.12
CA SER A 4 17.09 5.67 -6.49
C SER A 4 17.89 6.93 -6.14
N LEU A 5 17.55 8.07 -6.74
CA LEU A 5 18.16 9.36 -6.44
C LEU A 5 17.40 10.09 -5.33
N ILE A 6 16.08 10.11 -5.40
CA ILE A 6 15.21 10.84 -4.47
C ILE A 6 14.98 10.03 -3.18
N GLY A 7 14.71 8.73 -3.33
CA GLY A 7 14.33 7.86 -2.21
C GLY A 7 15.26 7.92 -0.99
N PRO A 8 16.60 7.89 -1.14
CA PRO A 8 17.54 8.00 -0.02
C PRO A 8 17.45 9.31 0.77
N THR A 9 16.93 10.37 0.15
CA THR A 9 16.84 11.69 0.78
C THR A 9 15.57 11.86 1.64
N LEU A 10 14.60 10.95 1.52
CA LEU A 10 13.30 11.06 2.20
C LEU A 10 13.44 10.74 3.70
N ARG A 11 12.78 11.52 4.52
CA ARG A 11 12.72 11.37 5.98
C ARG A 11 11.40 10.72 6.36
N TYR A 12 11.43 9.41 6.61
CA TYR A 12 10.22 8.66 6.95
C TYR A 12 9.95 8.61 8.45
N SER A 13 8.68 8.68 8.81
CA SER A 13 8.15 8.27 10.12
C SER A 13 6.97 7.32 9.89
N ILE A 14 6.74 6.40 10.83
CA ILE A 14 5.64 5.44 10.77
C ILE A 14 4.79 5.57 12.03
N SER A 15 3.49 5.63 11.84
CA SER A 15 2.46 5.69 12.88
C SER A 15 1.42 4.60 12.62
N TRP A 16 0.89 4.03 13.70
CA TRP A 16 -0.07 2.93 13.68
C TRP A 16 -1.30 3.28 14.51
N GLU A 17 -2.49 2.89 14.06
CA GLU A 17 -3.68 2.88 14.93
C GLU A 17 -3.55 1.76 15.96
N ASP A 18 -3.18 0.55 15.50
CA ASP A 18 -2.88 -0.60 16.33
C ASP A 18 -1.38 -0.91 16.20
N PRO A 19 -0.55 -0.57 17.20
CA PRO A 19 0.89 -0.79 17.12
C PRO A 19 1.24 -2.26 16.89
N PRO A 20 2.23 -2.56 16.02
CA PRO A 20 2.69 -3.92 15.80
C PRO A 20 3.43 -4.47 17.02
N SER A 21 3.53 -5.80 17.12
CA SER A 21 4.24 -6.47 18.22
C SER A 21 5.73 -6.09 18.28
N SER A 22 6.33 -5.72 17.13
CA SER A 22 7.71 -5.21 17.08
C SER A 22 7.70 -3.68 16.95
N PRO A 23 8.27 -2.94 17.92
CA PRO A 23 8.27 -1.48 17.91
C PRO A 23 8.94 -0.82 16.71
N HIS A 24 9.86 -1.54 16.06
CA HIS A 24 10.62 -1.06 14.89
C HIS A 24 10.13 -1.64 13.57
N ALA A 25 8.98 -2.32 13.57
CA ALA A 25 8.43 -2.89 12.35
C ALA A 25 8.04 -1.77 11.37
N ILE A 26 8.53 -1.87 10.13
CA ILE A 26 8.08 -1.01 9.03
C ILE A 26 6.90 -1.62 8.27
N TYR A 27 6.58 -2.88 8.54
CA TYR A 27 5.42 -3.64 8.08
C TYR A 27 5.32 -4.95 8.89
N GLU A 28 4.20 -5.63 8.82
CA GLU A 28 3.99 -6.95 9.41
C GLU A 28 3.83 -8.00 8.31
N LYS A 29 4.32 -9.22 8.56
CA LYS A 29 4.16 -10.36 7.65
C LYS A 29 2.71 -10.87 7.64
N SER A 30 2.37 -11.69 6.64
CA SER A 30 1.05 -12.31 6.49
C SER A 30 -0.10 -11.29 6.53
N THR A 31 0.08 -10.17 5.82
CA THR A 31 -0.86 -9.05 5.81
C THR A 31 -1.14 -8.62 4.37
N ILE A 32 -2.40 -8.26 4.12
CA ILE A 32 -2.87 -7.70 2.85
C ILE A 32 -2.87 -6.18 2.98
N TYR A 33 -1.92 -5.52 2.36
CA TYR A 33 -1.81 -4.07 2.39
C TYR A 33 -2.66 -3.41 1.31
N SER A 34 -3.29 -2.30 1.65
CA SER A 34 -4.13 -1.53 0.74
C SER A 34 -3.83 -0.05 0.87
N PHE A 35 -3.53 0.61 -0.25
CA PHE A 35 -3.19 2.03 -0.27
C PHE A 35 -3.56 2.68 -1.61
N TRP A 36 -3.63 4.02 -1.65
CA TRP A 36 -3.96 4.75 -2.87
C TRP A 36 -2.79 4.77 -3.86
N HIS A 37 -3.10 4.62 -5.14
CA HIS A 37 -2.13 4.59 -6.24
C HIS A 37 -1.21 5.83 -6.24
N ARG A 38 -1.74 7.00 -5.87
CA ARG A 38 -0.98 8.27 -5.83
C ARG A 38 0.30 8.24 -4.98
N ALA A 39 0.39 7.36 -3.97
CA ALA A 39 1.53 7.27 -3.05
C ALA A 39 2.60 6.25 -3.47
N VAL A 40 2.43 5.58 -4.61
CA VAL A 40 3.24 4.42 -5.01
C VAL A 40 4.74 4.68 -5.04
N PHE A 41 5.16 5.89 -5.40
CA PHE A 41 6.60 6.23 -5.49
C PHE A 41 7.29 6.17 -4.11
N ALA A 42 6.71 6.80 -3.09
CA ALA A 42 7.24 6.77 -1.72
C ALA A 42 7.19 5.35 -1.15
N CYS A 43 6.07 4.62 -1.37
CA CYS A 43 5.91 3.23 -0.96
C CYS A 43 7.00 2.33 -1.56
N ALA A 44 7.26 2.45 -2.86
CA ALA A 44 8.23 1.61 -3.56
C ALA A 44 9.66 1.79 -3.03
N TRP A 45 10.03 2.98 -2.56
CA TRP A 45 11.31 3.19 -1.90
C TRP A 45 11.33 2.65 -0.47
N LEU A 46 10.30 2.95 0.32
CA LEU A 46 10.26 2.55 1.73
C LEU A 46 10.31 1.03 1.89
N TRP A 47 9.54 0.28 1.12
CA TRP A 47 9.46 -1.19 1.24
C TRP A 47 10.29 -1.96 0.21
N ARG A 48 11.30 -1.32 -0.42
CA ARG A 48 12.25 -2.05 -1.27
C ARG A 48 12.92 -3.20 -0.52
N LYS A 49 13.26 -4.28 -1.22
CA LYS A 49 13.93 -5.49 -0.68
C LYS A 49 13.13 -6.25 0.40
N THR A 50 11.81 -6.04 0.47
CA THR A 50 10.95 -6.74 1.44
C THR A 50 10.32 -8.02 0.90
N GLY A 51 10.32 -8.22 -0.41
CA GLY A 51 9.64 -9.35 -1.05
C GLY A 51 8.11 -9.23 -1.02
N ILE A 52 7.53 -8.07 -0.69
CA ILE A 52 6.07 -7.89 -0.76
C ILE A 52 5.61 -8.10 -2.21
N ALA A 53 4.59 -8.94 -2.41
CA ALA A 53 4.03 -9.12 -3.74
C ALA A 53 3.02 -8.02 -4.09
N VAL A 54 3.04 -7.57 -5.34
CA VAL A 54 2.20 -6.49 -5.84
C VAL A 54 1.51 -6.93 -7.13
N MET A 55 0.20 -6.66 -7.24
CA MET A 55 -0.52 -6.94 -8.48
C MET A 55 -0.14 -5.92 -9.56
N VAL A 56 0.27 -6.42 -10.74
CA VAL A 56 0.67 -5.59 -11.88
C VAL A 56 -0.07 -6.01 -13.14
N SER A 57 -0.62 -5.05 -13.88
CA SER A 57 -1.39 -5.34 -15.10
C SER A 57 -0.55 -6.01 -16.18
N HIS A 58 -1.24 -6.72 -17.12
CA HIS A 58 -0.62 -7.31 -18.32
C HIS A 58 -0.41 -6.29 -19.45
N SER A 59 -0.60 -4.99 -19.21
CA SER A 59 -0.37 -3.96 -20.24
C SER A 59 1.12 -3.78 -20.54
N PHE A 60 1.43 -3.12 -21.65
CA PHE A 60 2.80 -2.76 -22.01
C PHE A 60 3.49 -1.94 -20.91
N ASP A 61 2.80 -0.92 -20.39
CA ASP A 61 3.31 -0.13 -19.24
C ASP A 61 3.50 -0.99 -17.98
N GLY A 62 2.61 -1.96 -17.77
CA GLY A 62 2.71 -2.93 -16.68
C GLY A 62 3.98 -3.78 -16.75
N GLU A 63 4.53 -4.05 -17.94
CA GLU A 63 5.80 -4.77 -18.09
C GLU A 63 6.97 -3.95 -17.53
N TYR A 64 7.05 -2.68 -17.88
CA TYR A 64 8.10 -1.79 -17.34
C TYR A 64 7.97 -1.62 -15.82
N ILE A 65 6.72 -1.54 -15.31
CA ILE A 65 6.46 -1.47 -13.87
C ILE A 65 6.94 -2.76 -13.20
N ALA A 66 6.59 -3.94 -13.74
CA ALA A 66 7.01 -5.22 -13.18
C ALA A 66 8.54 -5.32 -13.08
N LEU A 67 9.27 -5.07 -14.17
CA LEU A 67 10.73 -5.07 -14.18
C LEU A 67 11.33 -4.06 -13.20
N THR A 68 10.66 -2.92 -13.01
CA THR A 68 11.11 -1.88 -12.10
C THR A 68 10.96 -2.30 -10.64
N ILE A 69 9.81 -2.85 -10.25
CA ILE A 69 9.56 -3.28 -8.87
C ILE A 69 10.34 -4.53 -8.51
N GLU A 70 10.61 -5.45 -9.47
CA GLU A 70 11.52 -6.57 -9.26
C GLU A 70 12.93 -6.10 -8.88
N LYS A 71 13.47 -5.11 -9.60
CA LYS A 71 14.77 -4.51 -9.26
C LYS A 71 14.77 -3.84 -7.88
N LEU A 72 13.62 -3.41 -7.40
CA LEU A 72 13.44 -2.89 -6.04
C LEU A 72 13.22 -3.99 -5.00
N GLY A 73 13.11 -5.25 -5.42
CA GLY A 73 12.94 -6.41 -4.53
C GLY A 73 11.50 -6.68 -4.10
N PHE A 74 10.54 -6.29 -4.93
CA PHE A 74 9.14 -6.73 -4.85
C PHE A 74 8.91 -7.94 -5.76
N VAL A 75 7.77 -8.60 -5.59
CA VAL A 75 7.35 -9.74 -6.41
C VAL A 75 6.11 -9.34 -7.23
N PRO A 76 6.23 -9.13 -8.56
CA PRO A 76 5.06 -8.80 -9.37
C PRO A 76 4.21 -10.05 -9.62
N ILE A 77 2.91 -9.96 -9.28
CA ILE A 77 1.90 -10.95 -9.64
C ILE A 77 1.04 -10.36 -10.76
N ARG A 78 1.02 -11.04 -11.91
CA ARG A 78 0.41 -10.49 -13.13
C ARG A 78 -1.11 -10.63 -13.12
N GLY A 79 -1.80 -9.50 -13.28
CA GLY A 79 -3.25 -9.42 -13.35
C GLY A 79 -3.77 -8.02 -13.04
N SER A 80 -5.06 -7.84 -13.23
CA SER A 80 -5.77 -6.60 -12.87
C SER A 80 -7.26 -6.89 -12.65
N SER A 81 -8.00 -5.94 -12.09
CA SER A 81 -9.45 -6.05 -11.93
C SER A 81 -10.22 -6.26 -13.26
N SER A 82 -9.60 -5.91 -14.40
CA SER A 82 -10.21 -6.04 -15.72
C SER A 82 -9.73 -7.24 -16.51
N ARG A 83 -8.58 -7.83 -16.20
CA ARG A 83 -8.01 -8.98 -16.93
C ARG A 83 -7.11 -9.82 -16.03
N GLY A 84 -7.43 -11.11 -15.91
CA GLY A 84 -6.64 -12.06 -15.14
C GLY A 84 -6.70 -11.85 -13.60
N GLY A 85 -7.69 -11.09 -13.10
CA GLY A 85 -7.80 -10.74 -11.68
C GLY A 85 -7.97 -11.97 -10.79
N ALA A 86 -8.80 -12.94 -11.17
CA ALA A 86 -9.00 -14.17 -10.40
C ALA A 86 -7.71 -14.99 -10.27
N ALA A 87 -6.98 -15.18 -11.37
CA ALA A 87 -5.70 -15.89 -11.35
C ALA A 87 -4.64 -15.14 -10.50
N ALA A 88 -4.62 -13.81 -10.57
CA ALA A 88 -3.74 -13.00 -9.75
C ALA A 88 -4.10 -13.10 -8.26
N LEU A 89 -5.39 -13.10 -7.89
CA LEU A 89 -5.81 -13.30 -6.49
C LEU A 89 -5.40 -14.68 -5.97
N LEU A 90 -5.52 -15.74 -6.77
CA LEU A 90 -5.02 -17.08 -6.41
C LEU A 90 -3.50 -17.08 -6.21
N GLY A 91 -2.76 -16.41 -7.09
CA GLY A 91 -1.31 -16.25 -6.94
C GLY A 91 -0.94 -15.50 -5.65
N MET A 92 -1.68 -14.44 -5.32
CA MET A 92 -1.50 -13.69 -4.07
C MET A 92 -1.86 -14.52 -2.83
N SER A 93 -2.96 -15.32 -2.88
CA SER A 93 -3.31 -16.24 -1.81
C SER A 93 -2.19 -17.25 -1.56
N SER A 94 -1.70 -17.91 -2.61
CA SER A 94 -0.58 -18.86 -2.49
C SER A 94 0.72 -18.19 -1.98
N TYR A 95 0.89 -16.90 -2.20
CA TYR A 95 2.03 -16.14 -1.68
C TYR A 95 1.88 -15.81 -0.19
N LEU A 96 0.67 -15.49 0.23
CA LEU A 96 0.29 -15.28 1.64
C LEU A 96 0.43 -16.57 2.46
N ASP A 97 0.02 -17.73 1.91
CA ASP A 97 0.11 -19.06 2.58
C ASP A 97 1.56 -19.42 2.95
N ARG A 98 2.54 -18.84 2.26
CA ARG A 98 3.98 -18.98 2.56
C ARG A 98 4.49 -18.02 3.62
N GLY A 99 3.62 -17.29 4.32
CA GLY A 99 3.96 -16.35 5.37
C GLY A 99 4.45 -14.98 4.86
N ASN A 100 4.26 -14.68 3.57
CA ASN A 100 4.63 -13.40 2.97
C ASN A 100 3.47 -12.39 3.05
N SER A 101 3.70 -11.17 2.58
CA SER A 101 2.67 -10.12 2.49
C SER A 101 2.44 -9.71 1.04
N VAL A 102 1.26 -9.17 0.79
CA VAL A 102 0.87 -8.64 -0.52
C VAL A 102 0.38 -7.21 -0.39
N ALA A 103 0.44 -6.43 -1.47
CA ALA A 103 -0.03 -5.06 -1.47
C ALA A 103 -0.85 -4.74 -2.73
N PHE A 104 -1.89 -3.93 -2.53
CA PHE A 104 -2.77 -3.41 -3.57
C PHE A 104 -2.72 -1.89 -3.64
N THR A 105 -2.52 -1.34 -4.83
CA THR A 105 -2.99 0.00 -5.17
C THR A 105 -4.49 -0.09 -5.39
N ILE A 106 -5.26 0.20 -4.33
CA ILE A 106 -6.64 -0.28 -4.20
C ILE A 106 -7.65 0.41 -5.13
N ASP A 107 -7.38 1.63 -5.56
CA ASP A 107 -8.15 2.34 -6.59
C ASP A 107 -7.86 1.82 -8.02
N GLY A 108 -6.80 0.99 -8.16
CA GLY A 108 -6.42 0.33 -9.39
C GLY A 108 -5.90 1.29 -10.48
N PRO A 109 -5.48 0.77 -11.64
CA PRO A 109 -4.74 1.54 -12.65
C PRO A 109 -5.61 2.49 -13.50
N ARG A 110 -6.93 2.47 -13.34
CA ARG A 110 -7.88 3.28 -14.12
C ARG A 110 -8.82 4.10 -13.24
N GLY A 111 -8.63 4.07 -11.92
CA GLY A 111 -9.50 4.75 -10.98
C GLY A 111 -10.95 4.23 -10.91
N PRO A 112 -11.88 5.04 -10.44
CA PRO A 112 -11.71 6.43 -10.03
C PRO A 112 -10.78 6.61 -8.83
N LYS A 113 -10.12 7.77 -8.76
CA LYS A 113 -9.18 8.14 -7.70
C LYS A 113 -9.83 8.00 -6.32
N GLN A 114 -9.12 7.35 -5.39
CA GLN A 114 -9.54 7.18 -3.99
C GLN A 114 -10.91 6.49 -3.82
N VAL A 115 -11.21 5.55 -4.70
CA VAL A 115 -12.37 4.66 -4.56
C VAL A 115 -11.84 3.22 -4.45
N ALA A 116 -12.03 2.61 -3.30
CA ALA A 116 -11.54 1.28 -3.00
C ALA A 116 -12.22 0.21 -3.88
N LYS A 117 -11.44 -0.74 -4.38
CA LYS A 117 -11.92 -1.92 -5.11
C LYS A 117 -11.97 -3.15 -4.20
N PRO A 118 -12.83 -4.14 -4.48
CA PRO A 118 -13.09 -5.26 -3.57
C PRO A 118 -11.97 -6.31 -3.50
N GLY A 119 -10.94 -6.22 -4.33
CA GLY A 119 -9.87 -7.23 -4.41
C GLY A 119 -9.27 -7.66 -3.07
N PRO A 120 -8.83 -6.74 -2.20
CA PRO A 120 -8.30 -7.08 -0.88
C PRO A 120 -9.30 -7.80 0.02
N LEU A 121 -10.59 -7.43 -0.03
CA LEU A 121 -11.64 -8.08 0.76
C LEU A 121 -11.87 -9.53 0.32
N LEU A 122 -11.92 -9.77 -1.00
CA LEU A 122 -12.04 -11.12 -1.54
C LEU A 122 -10.83 -11.97 -1.14
N LEU A 123 -9.63 -11.40 -1.17
CA LEU A 123 -8.43 -12.10 -0.74
C LEU A 123 -8.42 -12.39 0.77
N SER A 124 -8.84 -11.43 1.61
CA SER A 124 -8.96 -11.63 3.06
C SER A 124 -9.96 -12.73 3.40
N ARG A 125 -11.12 -12.75 2.72
CA ARG A 125 -12.15 -13.80 2.91
C ARG A 125 -11.63 -15.21 2.60
N VAL A 126 -10.81 -15.35 1.54
CA VAL A 126 -10.25 -16.64 1.12
C VAL A 126 -9.06 -17.07 1.99
N SER A 127 -8.18 -16.14 2.35
CA SER A 127 -6.94 -16.44 3.09
C SER A 127 -7.09 -16.37 4.61
N ALA A 128 -8.20 -15.84 5.13
CA ALA A 128 -8.42 -15.50 6.54
C ALA A 128 -7.37 -14.52 7.13
N LEU A 129 -6.57 -13.88 6.28
CA LEU A 129 -5.53 -12.94 6.69
C LEU A 129 -6.06 -11.50 6.73
N PRO A 130 -5.47 -10.64 7.62
CA PRO A 130 -5.96 -9.29 7.81
C PRO A 130 -5.58 -8.36 6.66
N ILE A 131 -6.45 -7.37 6.44
CA ILE A 131 -6.15 -6.20 5.63
C ILE A 131 -5.67 -5.08 6.55
N ALA A 132 -4.59 -4.40 6.18
CA ALA A 132 -4.16 -3.15 6.78
C ALA A 132 -4.19 -2.06 5.69
N ALA A 133 -5.06 -1.08 5.87
CA ALA A 133 -5.03 0.12 5.05
C ALA A 133 -3.89 1.03 5.50
N PHE A 134 -3.25 1.73 4.58
CA PHE A 134 -2.28 2.75 4.94
C PHE A 134 -2.19 3.87 3.89
N TYR A 135 -1.58 4.96 4.30
CA TYR A 135 -1.24 6.07 3.41
C TYR A 135 0.13 6.64 3.73
N VAL A 136 0.79 7.19 2.71
CA VAL A 136 2.05 7.92 2.85
C VAL A 136 1.82 9.35 2.40
N ALA A 137 1.75 10.27 3.37
CA ALA A 137 1.73 11.70 3.10
C ALA A 137 3.15 12.24 2.90
N LEU A 138 3.29 13.25 2.06
CA LEU A 138 4.56 13.93 1.76
C LEU A 138 4.44 15.42 2.12
N SER A 139 5.44 15.98 2.80
CA SER A 139 5.46 17.41 3.13
C SER A 139 5.63 18.28 1.89
N ASP A 140 6.30 17.77 0.86
CA ASP A 140 6.48 18.43 -0.42
C ASP A 140 6.62 17.41 -1.56
N ALA A 141 5.90 17.62 -2.65
CA ALA A 141 5.87 16.73 -3.80
C ALA A 141 5.51 17.48 -5.09
N TRP A 142 5.98 16.96 -6.21
CA TRP A 142 5.38 17.26 -7.51
C TRP A 142 4.17 16.39 -7.71
N VAL A 143 3.00 17.00 -7.84
CA VAL A 143 1.76 16.30 -8.14
C VAL A 143 1.53 16.34 -9.64
N LEU A 144 1.50 15.16 -10.27
CA LEU A 144 1.32 15.06 -11.71
C LEU A 144 -0.16 15.21 -12.09
N ASN A 145 -0.39 15.75 -13.28
CA ASN A 145 -1.75 15.83 -13.85
C ASN A 145 -2.17 14.48 -14.46
N THR A 146 -2.26 13.46 -13.61
CA THR A 146 -2.72 12.11 -13.94
C THR A 146 -4.04 11.83 -13.24
N TRP A 147 -4.76 10.78 -13.65
CA TRP A 147 -6.05 10.41 -13.06
C TRP A 147 -5.99 10.22 -11.53
N ASP A 148 -4.85 9.71 -11.01
CA ASP A 148 -4.58 9.45 -9.59
C ASP A 148 -3.92 10.63 -8.86
N ALA A 149 -3.54 11.68 -9.59
CA ALA A 149 -2.71 12.76 -9.08
C ALA A 149 -1.44 12.22 -8.41
N LEU A 150 -0.66 11.40 -9.15
CA LEU A 150 0.55 10.74 -8.69
C LEU A 150 1.52 11.74 -8.03
N MET A 151 1.97 11.41 -6.84
CA MET A 151 2.92 12.21 -6.09
C MET A 151 4.35 11.70 -6.30
N ILE A 152 5.22 12.58 -6.80
CA ILE A 152 6.66 12.36 -6.82
C ILE A 152 7.26 13.22 -5.71
N PRO A 153 7.84 12.62 -4.65
CA PRO A 153 8.40 13.39 -3.54
C PRO A 153 9.55 14.28 -4.03
N LYS A 154 9.62 15.48 -3.50
CA LYS A 154 10.83 16.31 -3.68
C LYS A 154 11.95 15.80 -2.78
N PRO A 155 13.22 15.99 -3.18
CA PRO A 155 14.35 15.62 -2.32
C PRO A 155 14.23 16.23 -0.92
N PHE A 156 14.62 15.46 0.10
CA PHE A 156 14.59 15.83 1.52
C PHE A 156 13.19 16.03 2.13
N SER A 157 12.12 15.70 1.39
CA SER A 157 10.75 15.74 1.93
C SER A 157 10.58 14.81 3.12
N LYS A 158 9.75 15.25 4.05
CA LYS A 158 9.22 14.42 5.13
C LYS A 158 8.13 13.50 4.58
N ALA A 159 8.06 12.28 5.07
CA ALA A 159 7.07 11.29 4.67
C ALA A 159 6.49 10.62 5.91
N LEU A 160 5.19 10.79 6.16
CA LEU A 160 4.48 10.13 7.25
C LEU A 160 3.65 8.98 6.71
N VAL A 161 3.95 7.79 7.21
CA VAL A 161 3.13 6.59 6.97
C VAL A 161 2.16 6.43 8.12
N ARG A 162 0.87 6.32 7.84
CA ARG A 162 -0.15 5.96 8.83
C ARG A 162 -0.80 4.64 8.44
N PHE A 163 -0.76 3.64 9.31
CA PHE A 163 -1.47 2.38 9.18
C PHE A 163 -2.76 2.40 9.98
N SER A 164 -3.81 1.80 9.41
CA SER A 164 -5.08 1.57 10.10
C SER A 164 -5.00 0.36 11.03
N GLY A 165 -5.99 0.22 11.89
CA GLY A 165 -6.35 -1.04 12.51
C GLY A 165 -6.64 -2.14 11.46
N LYS A 166 -6.48 -3.40 11.86
CA LYS A 166 -6.63 -4.55 10.96
C LYS A 166 -8.10 -4.90 10.73
N ILE A 167 -8.48 -5.07 9.47
CA ILE A 167 -9.79 -5.55 9.04
C ILE A 167 -9.64 -7.04 8.64
N ARG A 168 -10.48 -7.92 9.20
CA ARG A 168 -10.55 -9.34 8.85
C ARG A 168 -11.93 -9.66 8.30
N VAL A 169 -11.98 -10.25 7.11
CA VAL A 169 -13.24 -10.69 6.50
C VAL A 169 -13.41 -12.17 6.81
N PRO A 170 -14.49 -12.56 7.50
CA PRO A 170 -14.81 -13.96 7.75
C PRO A 170 -14.99 -14.75 6.43
N ALA A 171 -14.64 -16.03 6.44
CA ALA A 171 -14.74 -16.88 5.25
C ALA A 171 -16.20 -17.11 4.80
N ASP A 172 -17.14 -17.05 5.74
CA ASP A 172 -18.58 -17.20 5.58
C ASP A 172 -19.34 -15.87 5.40
N ALA A 173 -18.60 -14.74 5.30
CA ALA A 173 -19.21 -13.42 5.11
C ALA A 173 -20.15 -13.41 3.89
N ASP A 174 -21.40 -13.02 4.13
CA ASP A 174 -22.41 -12.87 3.09
C ASP A 174 -22.25 -11.59 2.26
N GLU A 175 -23.14 -11.35 1.30
CA GLU A 175 -23.08 -10.20 0.41
C GLU A 175 -23.25 -8.87 1.17
N ALA A 176 -24.14 -8.82 2.15
CA ALA A 176 -24.40 -7.63 2.95
C ALA A 176 -23.21 -7.30 3.85
N GLU A 177 -22.60 -8.30 4.46
CA GLU A 177 -21.38 -8.16 5.25
C GLU A 177 -20.20 -7.71 4.38
N MET A 178 -20.07 -8.25 3.15
CA MET A 178 -19.03 -7.80 2.20
C MET A 178 -19.19 -6.32 1.82
N VAL A 179 -20.41 -5.81 1.68
CA VAL A 179 -20.66 -4.38 1.46
C VAL A 179 -20.23 -3.56 2.68
N GLU A 180 -20.51 -4.04 3.89
CA GLU A 180 -20.10 -3.36 5.12
C GLU A 180 -18.57 -3.37 5.29
N PHE A 181 -17.89 -4.48 5.04
CA PHE A 181 -16.43 -4.54 5.05
C PHE A 181 -15.81 -3.61 4.00
N HIS A 182 -16.45 -3.47 2.84
CA HIS A 182 -16.00 -2.52 1.81
C HIS A 182 -16.10 -1.08 2.29
N ARG A 183 -17.21 -0.73 2.95
CA ARG A 183 -17.40 0.58 3.57
C ARG A 183 -16.35 0.86 4.67
N GLN A 184 -16.05 -0.15 5.50
CA GLN A 184 -15.02 -0.05 6.55
C GLN A 184 -13.63 0.18 5.96
N LEU A 185 -13.27 -0.54 4.89
CA LEU A 185 -11.99 -0.39 4.22
C LEU A 185 -11.84 0.99 3.57
N GLN A 186 -12.89 1.49 2.91
CA GLN A 186 -12.93 2.84 2.35
C GLN A 186 -12.73 3.89 3.46
N ALA A 187 -13.50 3.79 4.54
CA ALA A 187 -13.40 4.70 5.67
C ALA A 187 -12.02 4.64 6.37
N ALA A 188 -11.42 3.46 6.47
CA ALA A 188 -10.07 3.31 7.02
C ALA A 188 -9.02 4.03 6.15
N LEU A 189 -9.10 3.88 4.83
CA LEU A 189 -8.21 4.56 3.88
C LEU A 189 -8.35 6.08 3.96
N GLU A 190 -9.58 6.59 4.02
CA GLU A 190 -9.86 8.03 4.16
C GLU A 190 -9.29 8.57 5.47
N ARG A 191 -9.54 7.89 6.58
CA ARG A 191 -9.06 8.28 7.92
C ARG A 191 -7.53 8.32 8.01
N VAL A 192 -6.84 7.28 7.52
CA VAL A 192 -5.36 7.27 7.54
C VAL A 192 -4.77 8.32 6.59
N THR A 193 -5.48 8.64 5.49
CA THR A 193 -5.08 9.70 4.55
C THR A 193 -5.14 11.05 5.22
N THR A 194 -6.30 11.41 5.79
CA THR A 194 -6.51 12.68 6.50
C THR A 194 -5.49 12.85 7.62
N PHE A 195 -5.34 11.83 8.48
CA PHE A 195 -4.38 11.88 9.58
C PHE A 195 -2.96 12.14 9.09
N ALA A 196 -2.49 11.39 8.08
CA ALA A 196 -1.13 11.53 7.60
C ALA A 196 -0.87 12.90 6.94
N GLU A 197 -1.84 13.43 6.19
CA GLU A 197 -1.73 14.75 5.55
C GLU A 197 -1.70 15.87 6.59
N GLU A 198 -2.47 15.78 7.67
CA GLU A 198 -2.49 16.77 8.76
C GLU A 198 -1.21 16.77 9.60
N HIS A 199 -0.53 15.62 9.73
CA HIS A 199 0.60 15.47 10.68
C HIS A 199 1.97 15.36 10.00
N VAL A 200 2.07 15.25 8.67
CA VAL A 200 3.35 15.04 7.97
C VAL A 200 4.39 16.13 8.27
N ALA A 201 3.97 17.36 8.54
CA ALA A 201 4.87 18.45 8.90
C ALA A 201 5.61 18.20 10.23
N GLN A 202 5.06 17.36 11.12
CA GLN A 202 5.61 17.04 12.43
C GLN A 202 6.66 15.92 12.39
N VAL A 203 6.91 15.28 11.24
CA VAL A 203 7.96 14.25 11.09
C VAL A 203 9.31 14.82 11.55
N GLY A 204 9.99 14.07 12.42
CA GLY A 204 11.21 14.48 13.11
C GLY A 204 10.96 15.02 14.53
N SER A 205 9.70 15.10 14.99
CA SER A 205 9.35 15.35 16.39
C SER A 205 9.44 14.08 17.25
N ASN A 206 9.26 14.22 18.57
CA ASN A 206 9.21 13.08 19.48
C ASN A 206 8.01 12.15 19.20
N GLU A 207 6.89 12.68 18.70
CA GLU A 207 5.71 11.90 18.36
C GLU A 207 5.89 11.14 17.04
N PHE A 208 6.58 11.74 16.06
CA PHE A 208 6.85 11.14 14.76
C PHE A 208 8.35 11.08 14.46
N PRO A 209 9.12 10.24 15.20
CA PRO A 209 10.56 10.14 15.02
C PRO A 209 10.92 9.62 13.63
N ILE A 210 12.04 10.08 13.10
CA ILE A 210 12.54 9.58 11.81
C ILE A 210 13.05 8.16 12.01
N ILE A 211 12.57 7.23 11.17
CA ILE A 211 13.07 5.86 11.16
C ILE A 211 14.42 5.80 10.42
N GLU A 212 15.41 5.18 11.05
CA GLU A 212 16.64 4.81 10.36
C GLU A 212 16.41 3.55 9.53
N ARG A 213 16.72 3.61 8.25
CA ARG A 213 16.64 2.47 7.37
C ARG A 213 18.01 2.13 6.80
N ASN A 214 18.57 1.08 7.33
CA ASN A 214 19.79 0.45 6.84
C ASN A 214 19.59 -0.25 5.47
#